data_97497b32289228ae96648dd744e9b6e8
#
_entry.id   97497b32289228ae96648dd744e9b6e8
#
_cell.length_a   1.000
_cell.length_b   1.000
_cell.length_c   1.000
_cell.angle_alpha   90.00
_cell.angle_beta   90.00
_cell.angle_gamma   90.00
#
_symmetry.space_group_name_H-M   'P 1'
#
loop_
_entity.id
_entity.type
_entity.pdbx_description
1 polymer ?
#
loop_
_entity_poly.entity_id
_entity_poly.type
_entity_poly.pdbx_seq_one_letter_code
_entity_poly.pdbx_strand_id
1 'polypeptide(L)'
;MKFSKVLALVVVFALFVVMVPGYAGAAVEVKMSYNGPGDVENNAVHLYAVNFKKFVEEGTGGEVAISLFPDSQLGNEEERMELLSKQGMNQPIVNVASFAGVAPVFPEIYATAVPFMFDSFKAAHIFHDESRFWKKAQEEFHKRTGAYLLEAVEEGGFLAFTNNKKEIRKAEDFAGLKFRGMDEGQVILYKSFGASGTPIPWTELYMALKTGVVDGQMNPAMYIKMGSLQEVQKYLTLANIQYSDQFLVVNGDFMDALSEEHGKVFVEAAKKANDLNRKAMADQDQKDIDFLVEKGMIAYSPTEEEMETFRSAAQPAYVEWLKSRAGEDWLTLALECAKNANEMAKK
;
A
#
# COMPACT_ATOMS: atom_id res chain seq x y z
N MET A 1 7.78 77.84 -58.91
CA MET A 1 7.97 76.42 -58.78
C MET A 1 8.39 76.17 -57.35
N LYS A 2 7.45 75.75 -56.42
CA LYS A 2 7.76 75.39 -55.09
C LYS A 2 7.20 73.96 -54.85
N PHE A 3 8.08 72.97 -54.69
CA PHE A 3 7.71 71.58 -54.31
C PHE A 3 7.45 71.50 -52.81
N SER A 4 6.22 71.19 -52.47
CA SER A 4 5.81 70.88 -51.14
C SER A 4 6.14 69.41 -50.85
N LYS A 5 6.95 69.11 -49.79
CA LYS A 5 7.23 67.80 -49.29
C LYS A 5 6.19 67.45 -48.20
N VAL A 6 5.33 66.53 -48.49
CA VAL A 6 4.42 65.91 -47.45
C VAL A 6 5.21 64.83 -46.76
N LEU A 7 5.40 65.02 -45.44
CA LEU A 7 6.03 64.04 -44.52
C LEU A 7 4.95 63.14 -43.97
N ALA A 8 4.89 61.88 -44.39
CA ALA A 8 3.99 60.91 -43.84
C ALA A 8 4.59 60.34 -42.55
N LEU A 9 3.91 60.64 -41.41
CA LEU A 9 4.26 60.12 -40.08
C LEU A 9 3.62 58.72 -39.92
N VAL A 10 4.43 57.63 -39.97
CA VAL A 10 3.99 56.29 -39.66
C VAL A 10 4.12 56.08 -38.18
N VAL A 11 2.97 56.06 -37.44
CA VAL A 11 2.92 55.72 -36.03
C VAL A 11 2.88 54.19 -35.91
N VAL A 12 4.00 53.58 -35.51
CA VAL A 12 4.08 52.15 -35.16
C VAL A 12 3.59 51.98 -33.72
N PHE A 13 2.38 51.44 -33.54
CA PHE A 13 1.88 51.02 -32.25
C PHE A 13 2.57 49.70 -31.83
N ALA A 14 3.63 49.78 -31.03
CA ALA A 14 4.20 48.59 -30.39
C ALA A 14 3.26 48.15 -29.25
N LEU A 15 2.55 47.02 -29.47
CA LEU A 15 1.83 46.35 -28.41
C LEU A 15 2.86 45.74 -27.44
N PHE A 16 3.14 46.45 -26.35
CA PHE A 16 3.81 45.85 -25.20
C PHE A 16 2.83 44.87 -24.49
N VAL A 17 2.95 43.58 -24.78
CA VAL A 17 2.37 42.55 -23.94
C VAL A 17 3.16 42.55 -22.64
N VAL A 18 2.64 43.24 -21.64
CA VAL A 18 3.15 43.13 -20.27
C VAL A 18 2.81 41.70 -19.79
N MET A 19 3.77 40.80 -19.93
CA MET A 19 3.72 39.54 -19.13
C MET A 19 3.79 39.97 -17.66
N VAL A 20 2.65 40.01 -17.01
CA VAL A 20 2.59 40.06 -15.55
C VAL A 20 3.21 38.73 -15.08
N PRO A 21 4.35 38.73 -14.38
CA PRO A 21 4.80 37.49 -13.75
C PRO A 21 3.71 37.12 -12.76
N GLY A 22 3.03 35.98 -13.05
CA GLY A 22 2.14 35.39 -12.07
C GLY A 22 2.94 35.26 -10.77
N TYR A 23 2.42 35.77 -9.68
CA TYR A 23 2.92 35.45 -8.35
C TYR A 23 2.74 33.93 -8.21
N ALA A 24 3.79 33.16 -8.49
CA ALA A 24 3.86 31.80 -8.03
C ALA A 24 3.92 31.89 -6.50
N GLY A 25 2.79 31.69 -5.84
CA GLY A 25 2.76 31.47 -4.42
C GLY A 25 3.76 30.35 -4.09
N ALA A 26 4.39 30.39 -2.90
CA ALA A 26 5.25 29.29 -2.51
C ALA A 26 4.44 27.98 -2.56
N ALA A 27 4.98 26.94 -3.22
CA ALA A 27 4.33 25.65 -3.31
C ALA A 27 4.04 25.11 -1.90
N VAL A 28 2.88 24.48 -1.73
CA VAL A 28 2.56 23.75 -0.51
C VAL A 28 3.41 22.48 -0.48
N GLU A 29 4.32 22.39 0.48
CA GLU A 29 5.19 21.23 0.62
C GLU A 29 4.49 20.12 1.41
N VAL A 30 4.39 18.91 0.82
CA VAL A 30 3.75 17.72 1.39
C VAL A 30 4.81 16.66 1.58
N LYS A 31 4.87 16.08 2.79
CA LYS A 31 5.76 14.94 3.08
C LYS A 31 5.05 13.63 2.81
N MET A 32 5.62 12.78 1.94
CA MET A 32 5.10 11.44 1.70
C MET A 32 6.03 10.39 2.29
N SER A 33 5.51 9.56 3.20
CA SER A 33 6.29 8.56 3.93
C SER A 33 5.78 7.15 3.70
N TYR A 34 6.71 6.19 3.64
CA TYR A 34 6.43 4.77 3.39
C TYR A 34 7.60 3.89 3.85
N ASN A 35 7.39 2.55 3.85
CA ASN A 35 8.39 1.55 4.20
C ASN A 35 9.32 1.24 3.02
N GLY A 36 10.49 0.71 3.36
CA GLY A 36 11.47 0.23 2.40
C GLY A 36 12.25 1.32 1.68
N PRO A 37 13.30 0.93 0.94
CA PRO A 37 14.27 1.85 0.35
C PRO A 37 13.69 2.68 -0.80
N GLY A 38 14.36 3.79 -1.10
CA GLY A 38 14.08 4.63 -2.26
C GLY A 38 14.60 4.00 -3.57
N ASP A 39 14.07 2.85 -3.94
CA ASP A 39 14.48 2.04 -5.09
C ASP A 39 13.27 1.63 -5.93
N VAL A 40 13.15 2.20 -7.13
CA VAL A 40 12.01 1.95 -8.05
C VAL A 40 11.99 0.53 -8.64
N GLU A 41 13.11 -0.18 -8.61
CA GLU A 41 13.20 -1.54 -9.16
C GLU A 41 12.84 -2.62 -8.12
N ASN A 42 13.14 -2.33 -6.84
CA ASN A 42 13.00 -3.31 -5.77
C ASN A 42 11.97 -2.91 -4.70
N ASN A 43 11.25 -1.80 -4.87
CA ASN A 43 10.20 -1.37 -3.95
C ASN A 43 8.99 -0.82 -4.73
N ALA A 44 7.94 -1.61 -4.83
CA ALA A 44 6.69 -1.23 -5.52
C ALA A 44 6.08 0.05 -4.94
N VAL A 45 6.13 0.21 -3.61
CA VAL A 45 5.60 1.42 -2.95
C VAL A 45 6.43 2.65 -3.28
N HIS A 46 7.75 2.52 -3.46
CA HIS A 46 8.57 3.65 -3.93
C HIS A 46 8.27 4.00 -5.39
N LEU A 47 8.11 3.01 -6.26
CA LEU A 47 7.68 3.23 -7.65
C LEU A 47 6.33 3.97 -7.69
N TYR A 48 5.38 3.54 -6.89
CA TYR A 48 4.11 4.22 -6.71
C TYR A 48 4.30 5.68 -6.26
N ALA A 49 5.09 5.91 -5.21
CA ALA A 49 5.31 7.23 -4.62
C ALA A 49 5.94 8.22 -5.62
N VAL A 50 6.92 7.75 -6.43
CA VAL A 50 7.55 8.56 -7.49
C VAL A 50 6.54 8.98 -8.56
N ASN A 51 5.68 8.04 -9.00
CA ASN A 51 4.65 8.34 -9.99
C ASN A 51 3.55 9.23 -9.43
N PHE A 52 3.10 8.98 -8.20
CA PHE A 52 2.12 9.82 -7.51
C PHE A 52 2.62 11.25 -7.37
N LYS A 53 3.84 11.43 -6.84
CA LYS A 53 4.51 12.73 -6.78
C LYS A 53 4.48 13.44 -8.14
N LYS A 54 4.94 12.75 -9.17
CA LYS A 54 4.99 13.31 -10.54
C LYS A 54 3.61 13.80 -11.00
N PHE A 55 2.58 12.97 -10.87
CA PHE A 55 1.24 13.33 -11.35
C PHE A 55 0.57 14.42 -10.53
N VAL A 56 0.82 14.48 -9.22
CA VAL A 56 0.32 15.58 -8.39
C VAL A 56 1.03 16.89 -8.76
N GLU A 57 2.36 16.91 -8.87
CA GLU A 57 3.11 18.13 -9.19
C GLU A 57 2.78 18.65 -10.59
N GLU A 58 2.67 17.75 -11.59
CA GLU A 58 2.24 18.12 -12.95
C GLU A 58 0.79 18.62 -12.97
N GLY A 59 -0.13 17.93 -12.31
CA GLY A 59 -1.55 18.25 -12.33
C GLY A 59 -1.93 19.52 -11.54
N THR A 60 -1.12 19.89 -10.53
CA THR A 60 -1.30 21.13 -9.77
C THR A 60 -0.47 22.29 -10.30
N GLY A 61 0.22 22.11 -11.45
CA GLY A 61 1.10 23.14 -12.01
C GLY A 61 2.25 23.54 -11.08
N GLY A 62 2.64 22.66 -10.15
CA GLY A 62 3.69 22.90 -9.15
C GLY A 62 3.22 23.66 -7.91
N GLU A 63 1.92 23.93 -7.75
CA GLU A 63 1.39 24.55 -6.52
C GLU A 63 1.45 23.61 -5.31
N VAL A 64 1.51 22.29 -5.54
CA VAL A 64 1.82 21.28 -4.52
C VAL A 64 3.11 20.58 -4.90
N ALA A 65 4.05 20.50 -3.94
CA ALA A 65 5.32 19.79 -4.08
C ALA A 65 5.38 18.63 -3.07
N ILE A 66 5.74 17.42 -3.53
CA ILE A 66 5.83 16.25 -2.67
C ILE A 66 7.29 15.88 -2.40
N SER A 67 7.68 15.84 -1.14
CA SER A 67 8.98 15.34 -0.68
C SER A 67 8.84 13.89 -0.19
N LEU A 68 9.63 12.97 -0.77
CA LEU A 68 9.56 11.54 -0.45
C LEU A 68 10.47 11.19 0.73
N PHE A 69 9.93 10.42 1.68
CA PHE A 69 10.61 9.93 2.89
C PHE A 69 10.49 8.39 2.95
N PRO A 70 11.34 7.64 2.21
CA PRO A 70 11.41 6.18 2.25
C PRO A 70 11.97 5.67 3.59
N ASP A 71 12.11 4.33 3.71
CA ASP A 71 12.75 3.65 4.86
C ASP A 71 12.17 4.04 6.23
N SER A 72 10.89 4.36 6.29
CA SER A 72 10.26 4.80 7.55
C SER A 72 10.96 5.99 8.22
N GLN A 73 11.56 6.90 7.45
CA GLN A 73 12.33 8.05 7.98
C GLN A 73 11.50 8.98 8.88
N LEU A 74 10.18 8.97 8.77
CA LEU A 74 9.28 9.75 9.65
C LEU A 74 8.71 8.91 10.81
N GLY A 75 9.27 7.74 11.10
CA GLY A 75 8.83 6.83 12.13
C GLY A 75 8.21 5.54 11.58
N ASN A 76 7.86 4.61 12.48
CA ASN A 76 7.12 3.41 12.11
C ASN A 76 5.68 3.75 11.67
N GLU A 77 4.90 2.75 11.22
CA GLU A 77 3.60 3.00 10.62
C GLU A 77 2.58 3.61 11.59
N GLU A 78 2.58 3.19 12.85
CA GLU A 78 1.70 3.76 13.89
C GLU A 78 2.06 5.21 14.19
N GLU A 79 3.37 5.50 14.36
CA GLU A 79 3.87 6.85 14.59
C GLU A 79 3.52 7.79 13.42
N ARG A 80 3.67 7.32 12.18
CA ARG A 80 3.33 8.10 10.99
C ARG A 80 1.81 8.37 10.88
N MET A 81 0.97 7.40 11.25
CA MET A 81 -0.47 7.59 11.28
C MET A 81 -0.89 8.53 12.40
N GLU A 82 -0.22 8.48 13.56
CA GLU A 82 -0.43 9.46 14.63
C GLU A 82 -0.04 10.88 14.20
N LEU A 83 1.10 11.03 13.50
CA LEU A 83 1.53 12.30 12.94
C LEU A 83 0.52 12.83 11.93
N LEU A 84 -0.01 11.99 11.05
CA LEU A 84 -1.01 12.37 10.06
C LEU A 84 -2.33 12.84 10.69
N SER A 85 -2.75 12.21 11.78
CA SER A 85 -4.00 12.53 12.47
C SER A 85 -3.90 13.72 13.41
N LYS A 86 -2.70 14.21 13.75
CA LYS A 86 -2.51 15.41 14.59
C LYS A 86 -2.91 16.66 13.80
N GLN A 87 -4.04 17.24 14.17
CA GLN A 87 -4.50 18.52 13.63
C GLN A 87 -3.47 19.64 13.91
N GLY A 88 -3.31 20.54 12.94
CA GLY A 88 -2.46 21.73 13.09
C GLY A 88 -0.97 21.51 12.78
N MET A 89 -0.59 20.48 12.07
CA MET A 89 0.77 20.33 11.55
C MET A 89 1.08 21.39 10.48
N ASN A 90 2.21 22.06 10.62
CA ASN A 90 2.69 23.06 9.66
C ASN A 90 3.09 22.46 8.29
N GLN A 91 3.15 21.14 8.18
CA GLN A 91 3.46 20.40 6.95
C GLN A 91 2.53 19.21 6.83
N PRO A 92 1.70 19.16 5.79
CA PRO A 92 0.81 18.03 5.56
C PRO A 92 1.58 16.75 5.26
N ILE A 93 1.01 15.61 5.69
CA ILE A 93 1.59 14.29 5.51
C ILE A 93 0.68 13.45 4.64
N VAL A 94 1.31 12.68 3.77
CA VAL A 94 0.75 11.57 3.02
C VAL A 94 1.48 10.30 3.47
N ASN A 95 0.77 9.28 3.89
CA ASN A 95 1.33 7.99 4.26
C ASN A 95 0.92 6.90 3.27
N VAL A 96 1.86 6.03 2.93
CA VAL A 96 1.53 4.68 2.48
C VAL A 96 1.83 3.74 3.64
N ALA A 97 0.78 3.14 4.18
CA ALA A 97 0.83 2.34 5.40
C ALA A 97 0.10 1.01 5.22
N SER A 98 0.61 -0.04 5.84
CA SER A 98 -0.05 -1.36 5.89
C SER A 98 -1.19 -1.39 6.93
N PHE A 99 -1.71 -2.58 7.18
CA PHE A 99 -2.67 -2.84 8.26
C PHE A 99 -2.14 -2.39 9.63
N ALA A 100 -0.82 -2.49 9.87
CA ALA A 100 -0.22 -2.03 11.13
C ALA A 100 -0.46 -0.53 11.39
N GLY A 101 -0.48 0.29 10.34
CA GLY A 101 -0.78 1.72 10.47
C GLY A 101 -2.28 2.02 10.49
N VAL A 102 -3.07 1.40 9.61
CA VAL A 102 -4.48 1.76 9.40
C VAL A 102 -5.43 1.10 10.40
N ALA A 103 -5.24 -0.19 10.70
CA ALA A 103 -6.19 -0.95 11.51
C ALA A 103 -6.36 -0.47 12.97
N PRO A 104 -5.35 0.12 13.65
CA PRO A 104 -5.56 0.70 14.98
C PRO A 104 -6.64 1.79 15.02
N VAL A 105 -6.80 2.56 13.93
CA VAL A 105 -7.80 3.63 13.83
C VAL A 105 -9.05 3.21 13.05
N PHE A 106 -8.94 2.19 12.21
CA PHE A 106 -10.04 1.67 11.37
C PHE A 106 -9.96 0.14 11.23
N PRO A 107 -10.37 -0.63 12.26
CA PRO A 107 -10.25 -2.09 12.27
C PRO A 107 -11.06 -2.79 11.17
N GLU A 108 -12.05 -2.15 10.58
CA GLU A 108 -12.83 -2.67 9.46
C GLU A 108 -11.96 -2.97 8.23
N ILE A 109 -10.79 -2.35 8.12
CA ILE A 109 -9.84 -2.62 7.03
C ILE A 109 -9.37 -4.08 7.01
N TYR A 110 -9.34 -4.76 8.16
CA TYR A 110 -9.01 -6.19 8.22
C TYR A 110 -9.95 -7.09 7.41
N ALA A 111 -11.11 -6.59 7.02
CA ALA A 111 -12.01 -7.35 6.15
C ALA A 111 -11.48 -7.53 4.73
N THR A 112 -10.46 -6.76 4.30
CA THR A 112 -9.75 -6.98 3.03
C THR A 112 -8.71 -8.09 3.11
N ALA A 113 -8.34 -8.51 4.32
CA ALA A 113 -7.31 -9.52 4.58
C ALA A 113 -7.88 -10.89 5.04
N VAL A 114 -9.15 -11.18 4.78
CA VAL A 114 -9.71 -12.51 5.05
C VAL A 114 -8.92 -13.56 4.27
N PRO A 115 -8.38 -14.61 4.91
CA PRO A 115 -7.59 -15.63 4.22
C PRO A 115 -8.32 -16.25 3.02
N PHE A 116 -7.62 -16.39 1.90
CA PHE A 116 -8.13 -16.94 0.63
C PHE A 116 -9.35 -16.22 0.05
N MET A 117 -9.46 -14.91 0.31
CA MET A 117 -10.59 -14.10 -0.16
C MET A 117 -10.51 -13.84 -1.67
N PHE A 118 -9.30 -13.70 -2.22
CA PHE A 118 -9.07 -13.41 -3.64
C PHE A 118 -8.44 -14.58 -4.37
N ASP A 119 -8.98 -14.91 -5.55
CA ASP A 119 -8.48 -15.97 -6.42
C ASP A 119 -7.30 -15.51 -7.31
N SER A 120 -7.08 -14.19 -7.46
CA SER A 120 -6.07 -13.60 -8.34
C SER A 120 -5.80 -12.13 -8.01
N PHE A 121 -4.67 -11.59 -8.50
CA PHE A 121 -4.37 -10.15 -8.50
C PHE A 121 -5.53 -9.33 -9.11
N LYS A 122 -6.03 -9.76 -10.29
CA LYS A 122 -7.15 -9.08 -10.96
C LYS A 122 -8.39 -8.99 -10.07
N ALA A 123 -8.70 -10.03 -9.30
CA ALA A 123 -9.84 -10.01 -8.38
C ALA A 123 -9.63 -9.01 -7.24
N ALA A 124 -8.43 -8.97 -6.65
CA ALA A 124 -8.09 -7.98 -5.62
C ALA A 124 -8.17 -6.55 -6.16
N HIS A 125 -7.65 -6.31 -7.38
CA HIS A 125 -7.74 -4.99 -8.02
C HIS A 125 -9.20 -4.56 -8.26
N ILE A 126 -10.04 -5.43 -8.82
CA ILE A 126 -11.47 -5.14 -9.03
C ILE A 126 -12.17 -4.83 -7.70
N PHE A 127 -11.85 -5.58 -6.65
CA PHE A 127 -12.43 -5.34 -5.33
C PHE A 127 -12.12 -3.93 -4.82
N HIS A 128 -10.87 -3.49 -4.87
CA HIS A 128 -10.47 -2.17 -4.40
C HIS A 128 -10.94 -1.03 -5.32
N ASP A 129 -11.02 -1.27 -6.63
CA ASP A 129 -11.42 -0.23 -7.58
C ASP A 129 -12.94 -0.01 -7.65
N GLU A 130 -13.74 -1.08 -7.54
CA GLU A 130 -15.13 -1.04 -7.94
C GLU A 130 -16.12 -1.43 -6.84
N SER A 131 -15.65 -2.03 -5.71
CA SER A 131 -16.57 -2.58 -4.73
C SER A 131 -17.29 -1.53 -3.88
N ARG A 132 -18.51 -1.89 -3.45
CA ARG A 132 -19.24 -1.12 -2.43
C ARG A 132 -18.53 -1.11 -1.09
N PHE A 133 -17.76 -2.17 -0.79
CA PHE A 133 -16.97 -2.24 0.43
C PHE A 133 -15.94 -1.12 0.46
N TRP A 134 -15.14 -0.97 -0.60
CA TRP A 134 -14.07 0.01 -0.64
C TRP A 134 -14.61 1.45 -0.54
N LYS A 135 -15.66 1.77 -1.28
CA LYS A 135 -16.32 3.08 -1.18
C LYS A 135 -16.81 3.39 0.23
N LYS A 136 -17.49 2.42 0.87
CA LYS A 136 -17.93 2.57 2.27
C LYS A 136 -16.74 2.73 3.22
N ALA A 137 -15.64 1.98 3.00
CA ALA A 137 -14.43 2.08 3.81
C ALA A 137 -13.82 3.49 3.72
N GLN A 138 -13.71 4.07 2.52
CA GLN A 138 -13.23 5.43 2.31
C GLN A 138 -14.10 6.46 3.06
N GLU A 139 -15.42 6.38 2.93
CA GLU A 139 -16.38 7.29 3.58
C GLU A 139 -16.31 7.20 5.12
N GLU A 140 -16.36 5.99 5.68
CA GLU A 140 -16.35 5.79 7.15
C GLU A 140 -14.96 6.06 7.75
N PHE A 141 -13.89 5.79 7.01
CA PHE A 141 -12.54 6.16 7.43
C PHE A 141 -12.41 7.68 7.58
N HIS A 142 -12.81 8.44 6.56
CA HIS A 142 -12.81 9.89 6.60
C HIS A 142 -13.68 10.45 7.75
N LYS A 143 -14.91 9.97 7.87
CA LYS A 143 -15.83 10.37 8.93
C LYS A 143 -15.27 10.15 10.34
N ARG A 144 -14.53 9.05 10.56
CA ARG A 144 -13.97 8.67 11.86
C ARG A 144 -12.66 9.41 12.18
N THR A 145 -11.80 9.55 11.21
CA THR A 145 -10.41 10.03 11.40
C THR A 145 -10.18 11.45 10.93
N GLY A 146 -11.06 11.99 10.08
CA GLY A 146 -10.85 13.24 9.34
C GLY A 146 -9.85 13.12 8.20
N ALA A 147 -9.09 12.02 8.09
CA ALA A 147 -8.14 11.80 7.00
C ALA A 147 -8.81 11.11 5.80
N TYR A 148 -8.19 11.16 4.64
CA TYR A 148 -8.68 10.55 3.41
C TYR A 148 -7.92 9.26 3.11
N LEU A 149 -8.64 8.13 3.00
CA LEU A 149 -8.14 6.86 2.48
C LEU A 149 -8.38 6.88 0.95
N LEU A 150 -7.33 7.09 0.15
CA LEU A 150 -7.51 7.29 -1.29
C LEU A 150 -7.37 6.01 -2.12
N GLU A 151 -6.38 5.17 -1.80
CA GLU A 151 -6.04 4.04 -2.67
C GLU A 151 -5.53 2.84 -1.86
N ALA A 152 -5.81 1.63 -2.35
CA ALA A 152 -5.12 0.40 -1.95
C ALA A 152 -3.96 0.17 -2.93
N VAL A 153 -2.75 0.43 -2.45
CA VAL A 153 -1.54 0.43 -3.26
C VAL A 153 -0.98 -0.98 -3.37
N GLU A 154 -0.70 -1.43 -4.59
CA GLU A 154 -0.02 -2.69 -4.86
C GLU A 154 1.38 -2.71 -4.25
N GLU A 155 1.69 -3.75 -3.47
CA GLU A 155 3.01 -3.89 -2.84
C GLU A 155 3.74 -5.21 -3.17
N GLY A 156 3.30 -5.96 -4.18
CA GLY A 156 3.97 -7.17 -4.66
C GLY A 156 3.14 -8.45 -4.54
N GLY A 157 1.85 -8.34 -4.28
CA GLY A 157 0.91 -9.44 -4.44
C GLY A 157 0.64 -10.31 -3.23
N PHE A 158 0.58 -11.63 -3.41
CA PHE A 158 0.19 -12.54 -2.34
C PHE A 158 1.32 -12.82 -1.34
N LEU A 159 0.93 -13.02 -0.08
CA LEU A 159 1.84 -13.30 1.01
C LEU A 159 2.32 -14.74 0.99
N ALA A 160 3.63 -14.90 1.13
CA ALA A 160 4.32 -16.18 1.31
C ALA A 160 4.92 -16.29 2.71
N PHE A 161 4.94 -17.48 3.28
CA PHE A 161 5.58 -17.72 4.57
C PHE A 161 7.07 -18.00 4.39
N THR A 162 7.90 -17.44 5.27
CA THR A 162 9.30 -17.87 5.40
C THR A 162 9.60 -18.32 6.82
N ASN A 163 10.54 -19.26 6.96
CA ASN A 163 11.11 -19.63 8.25
C ASN A 163 12.50 -20.26 8.10
N ASN A 164 13.23 -20.39 9.21
CA ASN A 164 14.57 -20.99 9.23
C ASN A 164 14.64 -22.38 9.87
N LYS A 165 13.51 -23.00 10.22
CA LYS A 165 13.47 -24.26 10.96
C LYS A 165 13.17 -25.48 10.12
N LYS A 166 12.10 -25.46 9.34
CA LYS A 166 11.62 -26.61 8.58
C LYS A 166 10.76 -26.17 7.38
N GLU A 167 10.61 -27.04 6.43
CA GLU A 167 9.64 -26.87 5.35
C GLU A 167 8.23 -26.92 5.92
N ILE A 168 7.38 -25.95 5.52
CA ILE A 168 5.96 -25.88 5.87
C ILE A 168 5.16 -26.27 4.63
N ARG A 169 4.44 -27.38 4.69
CA ARG A 169 3.58 -27.86 3.60
C ARG A 169 2.10 -27.67 3.92
N LYS A 170 1.73 -27.77 5.18
CA LYS A 170 0.36 -27.73 5.66
C LYS A 170 0.27 -26.98 6.99
N ALA A 171 -0.95 -26.66 7.41
CA ALA A 171 -1.19 -25.85 8.60
C ALA A 171 -0.54 -26.41 9.89
N GLU A 172 -0.59 -27.73 10.08
CA GLU A 172 -0.05 -28.37 11.28
C GLU A 172 1.48 -28.26 11.41
N ASP A 173 2.18 -27.97 10.29
CA ASP A 173 3.62 -27.79 10.31
C ASP A 173 4.04 -26.50 11.05
N PHE A 174 3.14 -25.59 11.29
CA PHE A 174 3.37 -24.40 12.12
C PHE A 174 3.51 -24.68 13.60
N ALA A 175 3.04 -25.85 14.06
CA ALA A 175 2.99 -26.15 15.48
C ALA A 175 4.35 -25.96 16.17
N GLY A 176 4.35 -25.16 17.24
CA GLY A 176 5.52 -24.84 18.04
C GLY A 176 6.48 -23.80 17.47
N LEU A 177 6.23 -23.26 16.26
CA LEU A 177 7.01 -22.18 15.69
C LEU A 177 6.57 -20.82 16.27
N LYS A 178 7.49 -19.85 16.21
CA LYS A 178 7.27 -18.46 16.58
C LYS A 178 7.30 -17.60 15.30
N PHE A 179 6.20 -16.96 15.00
CA PHE A 179 6.09 -16.10 13.80
C PHE A 179 5.94 -14.63 14.16
N ARG A 180 6.59 -13.78 13.38
CA ARG A 180 6.31 -12.35 13.40
C ARG A 180 5.01 -12.06 12.68
N GLY A 181 4.07 -11.40 13.34
CA GLY A 181 2.96 -10.70 12.70
C GLY A 181 3.29 -9.24 12.49
N MET A 182 2.83 -8.64 11.40
CA MET A 182 2.89 -7.19 11.28
C MET A 182 1.80 -6.52 12.11
N ASP A 183 0.71 -7.25 12.38
CA ASP A 183 -0.50 -6.80 13.07
C ASP A 183 -1.21 -7.93 13.82
N GLU A 184 -2.32 -7.57 14.48
CA GLU A 184 -3.16 -8.51 15.25
C GLU A 184 -3.80 -9.58 14.36
N GLY A 185 -4.21 -9.24 13.12
CA GLY A 185 -4.82 -10.20 12.20
C GLY A 185 -3.87 -11.34 11.82
N GLN A 186 -2.61 -11.04 11.56
CA GLN A 186 -1.59 -12.06 11.31
C GLN A 186 -1.30 -12.91 12.57
N VAL A 187 -1.33 -12.31 13.75
CA VAL A 187 -1.18 -13.08 15.01
C VAL A 187 -2.30 -14.11 15.18
N ILE A 188 -3.54 -13.74 14.89
CA ILE A 188 -4.69 -14.68 14.93
C ILE A 188 -4.51 -15.80 13.91
N LEU A 189 -4.05 -15.46 12.71
CA LEU A 189 -3.76 -16.43 11.65
C LEU A 189 -2.75 -17.48 12.12
N TYR A 190 -1.59 -17.06 12.65
CA TYR A 190 -0.58 -18.01 13.14
C TYR A 190 -1.08 -18.88 14.31
N LYS A 191 -1.86 -18.32 15.22
CA LYS A 191 -2.48 -19.09 16.30
C LYS A 191 -3.41 -20.18 15.78
N SER A 192 -4.14 -19.93 14.68
CA SER A 192 -5.02 -20.93 14.07
C SER A 192 -4.25 -22.14 13.51
N PHE A 193 -2.96 -21.97 13.19
CA PHE A 193 -2.05 -23.03 12.76
C PHE A 193 -1.27 -23.69 13.91
N GLY A 194 -1.46 -23.26 15.15
CA GLY A 194 -0.74 -23.77 16.33
C GLY A 194 0.65 -23.13 16.54
N ALA A 195 0.97 -22.05 15.83
CA ALA A 195 2.15 -21.25 16.11
C ALA A 195 1.85 -20.12 17.12
N SER A 196 2.90 -19.53 17.68
CA SER A 196 2.80 -18.25 18.38
C SER A 196 3.07 -17.09 17.43
N GLY A 197 2.28 -16.02 17.53
CA GLY A 197 2.48 -14.78 16.80
C GLY A 197 2.91 -13.65 17.71
N THR A 198 3.89 -12.84 17.27
CA THR A 198 4.37 -11.66 18.00
C THR A 198 4.36 -10.46 17.04
N PRO A 199 3.66 -9.37 17.35
CA PRO A 199 3.72 -8.14 16.57
C PRO A 199 5.12 -7.53 16.65
N ILE A 200 5.73 -7.27 15.50
CA ILE A 200 7.05 -6.63 15.39
C ILE A 200 7.01 -5.67 14.20
N PRO A 201 7.40 -4.40 14.36
CA PRO A 201 7.50 -3.44 13.26
C PRO A 201 8.42 -3.93 12.13
N TRP A 202 8.15 -3.47 10.90
CA TRP A 202 8.98 -3.82 9.74
C TRP A 202 10.47 -3.51 9.96
N THR A 203 10.76 -2.36 10.54
CA THR A 203 12.13 -1.88 10.80
C THR A 203 12.95 -2.78 11.72
N GLU A 204 12.30 -3.64 12.51
CA GLU A 204 12.93 -4.55 13.47
C GLU A 204 12.96 -6.01 12.97
N LEU A 205 12.25 -6.31 11.87
CA LEU A 205 12.00 -7.69 11.42
C LEU A 205 13.28 -8.47 11.12
N TYR A 206 14.21 -7.91 10.34
CA TYR A 206 15.44 -8.59 9.97
C TYR A 206 16.24 -9.04 11.21
N MET A 207 16.37 -8.14 12.20
CA MET A 207 17.10 -8.46 13.43
C MET A 207 16.36 -9.47 14.31
N ALA A 208 15.02 -9.41 14.36
CA ALA A 208 14.23 -10.38 15.11
C ALA A 208 14.37 -11.81 14.54
N LEU A 209 14.41 -11.94 13.20
CA LEU A 209 14.67 -13.20 12.50
C LEU A 209 16.12 -13.67 12.72
N LYS A 210 17.08 -12.78 12.54
CA LYS A 210 18.53 -13.08 12.69
C LYS A 210 18.90 -13.57 14.08
N THR A 211 18.31 -12.96 15.11
CA THR A 211 18.58 -13.31 16.51
C THR A 211 17.70 -14.44 17.03
N GLY A 212 16.71 -14.93 16.25
CA GLY A 212 15.82 -16.02 16.63
C GLY A 212 14.76 -15.64 17.65
N VAL A 213 14.44 -14.36 17.80
CA VAL A 213 13.27 -13.88 18.55
C VAL A 213 12.02 -14.51 17.95
N VAL A 214 11.95 -14.54 16.62
CA VAL A 214 10.96 -15.28 15.83
C VAL A 214 11.66 -16.21 14.83
N ASP A 215 10.96 -17.30 14.46
CA ASP A 215 11.46 -18.32 13.53
C ASP A 215 11.10 -18.01 12.08
N GLY A 216 10.02 -17.25 11.88
CA GLY A 216 9.49 -16.95 10.54
C GLY A 216 8.59 -15.72 10.51
N GLN A 217 8.13 -15.41 9.31
CA GLN A 217 7.28 -14.28 8.98
C GLN A 217 6.45 -14.53 7.72
N MET A 218 5.63 -13.57 7.31
CA MET A 218 4.86 -13.60 6.06
C MET A 218 4.95 -12.25 5.36
N ASN A 219 5.35 -12.27 4.09
CA ASN A 219 5.42 -11.10 3.20
C ASN A 219 5.35 -11.56 1.74
N PRO A 220 5.07 -10.66 0.77
CA PRO A 220 5.27 -10.94 -0.63
C PRO A 220 6.75 -11.22 -0.95
N ALA A 221 7.03 -11.94 -2.03
CA ALA A 221 8.40 -12.25 -2.45
C ALA A 221 9.28 -10.99 -2.60
N MET A 222 8.72 -9.90 -3.13
CA MET A 222 9.41 -8.61 -3.23
C MET A 222 9.89 -8.10 -1.87
N TYR A 223 9.05 -8.14 -0.83
CA TYR A 223 9.44 -7.68 0.51
C TYR A 223 10.45 -8.59 1.18
N ILE A 224 10.38 -9.91 0.91
CA ILE A 224 11.39 -10.87 1.38
C ILE A 224 12.76 -10.50 0.79
N LYS A 225 12.83 -10.22 -0.52
CA LYS A 225 14.02 -9.76 -1.23
C LYS A 225 14.47 -8.39 -0.74
N MET A 226 13.59 -7.40 -0.70
CA MET A 226 13.86 -6.03 -0.28
C MET A 226 14.42 -5.95 1.14
N GLY A 227 13.88 -6.74 2.05
CA GLY A 227 14.34 -6.85 3.44
C GLY A 227 15.57 -7.74 3.62
N SER A 228 16.15 -8.28 2.55
CA SER A 228 17.25 -9.25 2.59
C SER A 228 16.97 -10.47 3.49
N LEU A 229 15.69 -10.84 3.62
CA LEU A 229 15.28 -11.89 4.56
C LEU A 229 15.80 -13.28 4.16
N GLN A 230 16.12 -13.52 2.88
CA GLN A 230 16.79 -14.73 2.39
C GLN A 230 18.15 -14.98 3.06
N GLU A 231 18.78 -13.98 3.67
CA GLU A 231 20.03 -14.17 4.43
C GLU A 231 19.81 -14.84 5.79
N VAL A 232 18.57 -14.75 6.31
CA VAL A 232 18.21 -15.22 7.68
C VAL A 232 17.04 -16.19 7.68
N GLN A 233 16.48 -16.49 6.50
CA GLN A 233 15.36 -17.42 6.29
C GLN A 233 15.74 -18.45 5.23
N LYS A 234 15.38 -19.72 5.45
CA LYS A 234 15.78 -20.83 4.59
C LYS A 234 14.64 -21.37 3.74
N TYR A 235 13.45 -21.46 4.31
CA TYR A 235 12.28 -22.07 3.67
C TYR A 235 11.30 -20.99 3.23
N LEU A 236 10.71 -21.16 2.05
CA LEU A 236 9.73 -20.28 1.44
C LEU A 236 8.49 -21.11 1.05
N THR A 237 7.34 -20.85 1.67
CA THR A 237 6.08 -21.52 1.35
C THR A 237 5.14 -20.58 0.64
N LEU A 238 4.83 -20.88 -0.63
CA LEU A 238 3.99 -20.08 -1.52
C LEU A 238 2.52 -20.45 -1.36
N ALA A 239 1.94 -20.13 -0.19
CA ALA A 239 0.57 -20.48 0.13
C ALA A 239 -0.47 -19.44 -0.35
N ASN A 240 -0.06 -18.26 -0.80
CA ASN A 240 -0.93 -17.20 -1.33
C ASN A 240 -2.14 -16.91 -0.43
N ILE A 241 -1.93 -16.91 0.88
CA ILE A 241 -3.00 -16.95 1.87
C ILE A 241 -3.79 -15.65 1.97
N GLN A 242 -3.14 -14.51 1.78
CA GLN A 242 -3.72 -13.17 1.80
C GLN A 242 -3.09 -12.35 0.69
N TYR A 243 -3.86 -11.44 0.11
CA TYR A 243 -3.33 -10.40 -0.76
C TYR A 243 -2.75 -9.28 0.11
N SER A 244 -1.62 -8.73 -0.31
CA SER A 244 -0.91 -7.71 0.44
C SER A 244 -1.27 -6.32 -0.09
N ASP A 245 -1.79 -5.48 0.80
CA ASP A 245 -2.19 -4.11 0.51
C ASP A 245 -1.41 -3.11 1.38
N GLN A 246 -1.02 -2.02 0.76
CA GLN A 246 -0.69 -0.78 1.45
C GLN A 246 -1.79 0.25 1.15
N PHE A 247 -1.98 1.20 2.05
CA PHE A 247 -3.06 2.17 1.95
C PHE A 247 -2.50 3.58 1.84
N LEU A 248 -2.90 4.31 0.80
CA LEU A 248 -2.60 5.73 0.67
C LEU A 248 -3.55 6.52 1.56
N VAL A 249 -3.02 7.13 2.60
CA VAL A 249 -3.77 7.96 3.53
C VAL A 249 -3.22 9.39 3.49
N VAL A 250 -4.11 10.36 3.33
CA VAL A 250 -3.77 11.78 3.19
C VAL A 250 -4.36 12.59 4.35
N ASN A 251 -3.60 13.53 4.89
CA ASN A 251 -4.07 14.46 5.92
C ASN A 251 -5.34 15.19 5.47
N GLY A 252 -6.38 15.19 6.33
CA GLY A 252 -7.68 15.75 6.00
C GLY A 252 -7.66 17.25 5.86
N ASP A 253 -7.09 17.97 6.83
CA ASP A 253 -7.03 19.44 6.79
C ASP A 253 -6.36 19.95 5.52
N PHE A 254 -5.34 19.22 5.04
CA PHE A 254 -4.68 19.53 3.79
C PHE A 254 -5.60 19.30 2.57
N MET A 255 -6.25 18.12 2.49
CA MET A 255 -7.14 17.80 1.38
C MET A 255 -8.33 18.77 1.31
N ASP A 256 -8.89 19.14 2.46
CA ASP A 256 -10.03 20.06 2.56
C ASP A 256 -9.66 21.52 2.20
N ALA A 257 -8.38 21.87 2.35
CA ALA A 257 -7.86 23.19 1.97
C ALA A 257 -7.53 23.30 0.46
N LEU A 258 -7.47 22.19 -0.27
CA LEU A 258 -7.26 22.19 -1.71
C LEU A 258 -8.47 22.76 -2.46
N SER A 259 -8.21 23.36 -3.64
CA SER A 259 -9.28 23.62 -4.59
C SER A 259 -9.95 22.32 -5.04
N GLU A 260 -11.21 22.37 -5.48
CA GLU A 260 -11.89 21.20 -6.02
C GLU A 260 -11.12 20.56 -7.18
N GLU A 261 -10.46 21.38 -8.00
CA GLU A 261 -9.61 20.92 -9.11
C GLU A 261 -8.38 20.15 -8.60
N HIS A 262 -7.65 20.69 -7.62
CA HIS A 262 -6.48 20.03 -7.04
C HIS A 262 -6.86 18.78 -6.23
N GLY A 263 -7.99 18.78 -5.54
CA GLY A 263 -8.50 17.57 -4.89
C GLY A 263 -8.75 16.43 -5.88
N LYS A 264 -9.34 16.73 -7.05
CA LYS A 264 -9.49 15.75 -8.14
C LYS A 264 -8.16 15.25 -8.67
N VAL A 265 -7.16 16.14 -8.82
CA VAL A 265 -5.80 15.76 -9.22
C VAL A 265 -5.21 14.72 -8.27
N PHE A 266 -5.37 14.89 -6.94
CA PHE A 266 -4.88 13.92 -5.96
C PHE A 266 -5.51 12.53 -6.14
N VAL A 267 -6.84 12.46 -6.30
CA VAL A 267 -7.55 11.19 -6.48
C VAL A 267 -7.14 10.53 -7.80
N GLU A 268 -7.09 11.28 -8.89
CA GLU A 268 -6.69 10.75 -10.20
C GLU A 268 -5.21 10.33 -10.23
N ALA A 269 -4.33 11.10 -9.58
CA ALA A 269 -2.91 10.77 -9.46
C ALA A 269 -2.70 9.47 -8.67
N ALA A 270 -3.45 9.28 -7.57
CA ALA A 270 -3.40 8.05 -6.76
C ALA A 270 -3.73 6.83 -7.60
N LYS A 271 -4.86 6.86 -8.33
CA LYS A 271 -5.28 5.77 -9.20
C LYS A 271 -4.28 5.52 -10.35
N LYS A 272 -3.90 6.58 -11.07
CA LYS A 272 -3.00 6.47 -12.21
C LYS A 272 -1.62 5.94 -11.81
N ALA A 273 -1.10 6.34 -10.65
CA ALA A 273 0.15 5.82 -10.12
C ALA A 273 0.03 4.32 -9.78
N ASN A 274 -1.11 3.89 -9.22
CA ASN A 274 -1.35 2.50 -8.89
C ASN A 274 -1.54 1.62 -10.12
N ASP A 275 -2.21 2.10 -11.17
CA ASP A 275 -2.33 1.40 -12.45
C ASP A 275 -0.96 1.11 -13.08
N LEU A 276 -0.02 2.08 -13.01
CA LEU A 276 1.36 1.87 -13.46
C LEU A 276 2.12 0.89 -12.57
N ASN A 277 1.92 0.97 -11.25
CA ASN A 277 2.54 0.09 -10.29
C ASN A 277 2.07 -1.37 -10.48
N ARG A 278 0.76 -1.60 -10.56
CA ARG A 278 0.16 -2.93 -10.84
C ARG A 278 0.71 -3.53 -12.13
N LYS A 279 0.82 -2.71 -13.19
CA LYS A 279 1.39 -3.16 -14.47
C LYS A 279 2.87 -3.54 -14.35
N ALA A 280 3.66 -2.78 -13.59
CA ALA A 280 5.07 -3.10 -13.36
C ALA A 280 5.24 -4.37 -12.52
N MET A 281 4.32 -4.62 -11.58
CA MET A 281 4.35 -5.78 -10.68
C MET A 281 3.78 -7.07 -11.30
N ALA A 282 3.04 -6.99 -12.40
CA ALA A 282 2.36 -8.14 -13.00
C ALA A 282 3.25 -9.37 -13.25
N ASP A 283 4.53 -9.14 -13.63
CA ASP A 283 5.52 -10.20 -13.88
C ASP A 283 6.65 -10.21 -12.83
N GLN A 284 6.56 -9.38 -11.81
CA GLN A 284 7.66 -9.19 -10.87
C GLN A 284 7.68 -10.27 -9.78
N ASP A 285 6.51 -10.73 -9.34
CA ASP A 285 6.39 -11.74 -8.27
C ASP A 285 7.18 -13.01 -8.60
N GLN A 286 7.02 -13.57 -9.80
CA GLN A 286 7.78 -14.76 -10.22
C GLN A 286 9.28 -14.49 -10.28
N LYS A 287 9.71 -13.33 -10.75
CA LYS A 287 11.15 -12.98 -10.80
C LYS A 287 11.76 -12.85 -9.41
N ASP A 288 11.01 -12.33 -8.46
CA ASP A 288 11.46 -12.21 -7.08
C ASP A 288 11.51 -13.57 -6.39
N ILE A 289 10.55 -14.48 -6.67
CA ILE A 289 10.63 -15.88 -6.22
C ILE A 289 11.86 -16.58 -6.80
N ASP A 290 12.12 -16.44 -8.11
CA ASP A 290 13.28 -17.04 -8.78
C ASP A 290 14.59 -16.50 -8.18
N PHE A 291 14.67 -15.19 -7.89
CA PHE A 291 15.81 -14.59 -7.20
C PHE A 291 16.02 -15.19 -5.79
N LEU A 292 14.96 -15.36 -5.01
CA LEU A 292 15.05 -15.93 -3.67
C LEU A 292 15.56 -17.37 -3.70
N VAL A 293 15.10 -18.15 -4.68
CA VAL A 293 15.58 -19.53 -4.92
C VAL A 293 17.05 -19.54 -5.35
N GLU A 294 17.46 -18.65 -6.26
CA GLU A 294 18.86 -18.48 -6.65
C GLU A 294 19.76 -18.12 -5.46
N LYS A 295 19.23 -17.34 -4.51
CA LYS A 295 19.93 -17.01 -3.25
C LYS A 295 19.92 -18.14 -2.21
N GLY A 296 19.36 -19.29 -2.53
CA GLY A 296 19.45 -20.51 -1.73
C GLY A 296 18.22 -20.80 -0.86
N MET A 297 17.12 -20.07 -1.01
CA MET A 297 15.87 -20.42 -0.34
C MET A 297 15.26 -21.69 -0.95
N ILE A 298 14.69 -22.53 -0.12
CA ILE A 298 13.96 -23.73 -0.53
C ILE A 298 12.49 -23.35 -0.67
N ALA A 299 12.04 -23.15 -1.90
CA ALA A 299 10.66 -22.81 -2.20
C ALA A 299 9.78 -24.06 -2.31
N TYR A 300 8.58 -23.97 -1.79
CA TYR A 300 7.55 -25.00 -1.86
C TYR A 300 6.18 -24.39 -2.15
N SER A 301 5.51 -24.91 -3.16
CA SER A 301 4.10 -24.59 -3.44
C SER A 301 3.22 -25.72 -2.92
N PRO A 302 2.37 -25.50 -1.92
CA PRO A 302 1.48 -26.53 -1.39
C PRO A 302 0.52 -27.06 -2.45
N THR A 303 0.21 -28.35 -2.38
CA THR A 303 -0.84 -28.98 -3.20
C THR A 303 -2.22 -28.46 -2.78
N GLU A 304 -3.27 -28.69 -3.58
CA GLU A 304 -4.63 -28.27 -3.22
C GLU A 304 -5.11 -28.94 -1.91
N GLU A 305 -4.73 -30.19 -1.65
CA GLU A 305 -5.04 -30.88 -0.40
C GLU A 305 -4.34 -30.22 0.80
N GLU A 306 -3.07 -29.85 0.63
CA GLU A 306 -2.30 -29.12 1.68
C GLU A 306 -2.85 -27.71 1.88
N MET A 307 -3.23 -27.00 0.79
CA MET A 307 -3.87 -25.68 0.85
C MET A 307 -5.19 -25.71 1.60
N GLU A 308 -5.98 -26.79 1.47
CA GLU A 308 -7.22 -26.94 2.22
C GLU A 308 -6.98 -27.01 3.74
N THR A 309 -5.84 -27.52 4.20
CA THR A 309 -5.50 -27.51 5.63
C THR A 309 -5.34 -26.08 6.17
N PHE A 310 -4.70 -25.19 5.37
CA PHE A 310 -4.57 -23.78 5.73
C PHE A 310 -5.94 -23.07 5.71
N ARG A 311 -6.76 -23.33 4.68
CA ARG A 311 -8.08 -22.73 4.55
C ARG A 311 -8.99 -23.11 5.70
N SER A 312 -9.06 -24.41 6.00
CA SER A 312 -9.91 -24.95 7.08
C SER A 312 -9.50 -24.48 8.48
N ALA A 313 -8.22 -24.22 8.71
CA ALA A 313 -7.74 -23.69 9.97
C ALA A 313 -7.89 -22.16 10.08
N ALA A 314 -7.52 -21.43 9.01
CA ALA A 314 -7.42 -19.97 9.02
C ALA A 314 -8.79 -19.27 8.95
N GLN A 315 -9.64 -19.65 7.99
CA GLN A 315 -10.86 -18.89 7.71
C GLN A 315 -11.81 -18.84 8.91
N PRO A 316 -12.17 -19.94 9.60
CA PRO A 316 -13.08 -19.86 10.74
C PRO A 316 -12.53 -19.00 11.87
N ALA A 317 -11.25 -19.14 12.19
CA ALA A 317 -10.61 -18.41 13.27
C ALA A 317 -10.52 -16.91 12.98
N TYR A 318 -10.14 -16.55 11.75
CA TYR A 318 -10.04 -15.15 11.32
C TYR A 318 -11.42 -14.49 11.23
N VAL A 319 -12.41 -15.19 10.68
CA VAL A 319 -13.78 -14.70 10.54
C VAL A 319 -14.41 -14.42 11.90
N GLU A 320 -14.26 -15.33 12.87
CA GLU A 320 -14.80 -15.14 14.23
C GLU A 320 -14.13 -13.95 14.94
N TRP A 321 -12.81 -13.85 14.83
CA TRP A 321 -12.08 -12.71 15.36
C TRP A 321 -12.52 -11.40 14.70
N LEU A 322 -12.62 -11.37 13.36
CA LEU A 322 -13.00 -10.18 12.61
C LEU A 322 -14.42 -9.70 12.94
N LYS A 323 -15.38 -10.62 13.13
CA LYS A 323 -16.73 -10.28 13.60
C LYS A 323 -16.70 -9.52 14.92
N SER A 324 -15.87 -9.98 15.86
CA SER A 324 -15.71 -9.31 17.16
C SER A 324 -14.99 -7.96 17.06
N ARG A 325 -14.13 -7.77 16.06
CA ARG A 325 -13.27 -6.61 15.89
C ARG A 325 -13.89 -5.49 15.03
N ALA A 326 -14.52 -5.88 13.91
CA ALA A 326 -15.08 -4.96 12.92
C ALA A 326 -16.60 -5.02 12.78
N GLY A 327 -17.23 -6.08 13.28
CA GLY A 327 -18.66 -6.33 13.15
C GLY A 327 -19.01 -7.22 11.94
N GLU A 328 -20.16 -7.89 12.04
CA GLU A 328 -20.62 -8.86 11.03
C GLU A 328 -21.00 -8.20 9.70
N ASP A 329 -21.54 -6.98 9.74
CA ASP A 329 -21.97 -6.26 8.54
C ASP A 329 -20.78 -5.95 7.60
N TRP A 330 -19.64 -5.57 8.16
CA TRP A 330 -18.42 -5.31 7.39
C TRP A 330 -17.84 -6.58 6.77
N LEU A 331 -17.80 -7.65 7.55
CA LEU A 331 -17.37 -8.95 7.05
C LEU A 331 -18.26 -9.45 5.91
N THR A 332 -19.58 -9.42 6.11
CA THR A 332 -20.54 -9.87 5.09
C THR A 332 -20.40 -9.07 3.80
N LEU A 333 -20.32 -7.74 3.91
CA LEU A 333 -20.12 -6.87 2.76
C LEU A 333 -18.81 -7.17 2.02
N ALA A 334 -17.71 -7.38 2.75
CA ALA A 334 -16.42 -7.71 2.14
C ALA A 334 -16.46 -9.03 1.38
N LEU A 335 -17.02 -10.09 1.98
CA LEU A 335 -17.12 -11.41 1.35
C LEU A 335 -18.03 -11.40 0.11
N GLU A 336 -19.16 -10.69 0.14
CA GLU A 336 -20.01 -10.51 -1.02
C GLU A 336 -19.29 -9.78 -2.16
N CYS A 337 -18.59 -8.69 -1.84
CA CYS A 337 -17.83 -7.93 -2.82
C CYS A 337 -16.66 -8.73 -3.41
N ALA A 338 -15.95 -9.50 -2.59
CA ALA A 338 -14.85 -10.35 -3.03
C ALA A 338 -15.33 -11.48 -3.95
N LYS A 339 -16.46 -12.12 -3.62
CA LYS A 339 -17.08 -13.12 -4.50
C LYS A 339 -17.39 -12.52 -5.88
N ASN A 340 -18.01 -11.34 -5.91
CA ASN A 340 -18.31 -10.66 -7.17
C ASN A 340 -17.02 -10.31 -7.95
N ALA A 341 -15.97 -9.83 -7.28
CA ALA A 341 -14.70 -9.51 -7.89
C ALA A 341 -14.01 -10.76 -8.48
N ASN A 342 -14.03 -11.90 -7.76
CA ASN A 342 -13.54 -13.18 -8.27
C ASN A 342 -14.30 -13.66 -9.52
N GLU A 343 -15.64 -13.50 -9.55
CA GLU A 343 -16.44 -13.84 -10.73
C GLU A 343 -16.15 -12.92 -11.92
N MET A 344 -15.96 -11.62 -11.68
CA MET A 344 -15.60 -10.64 -12.73
C MET A 344 -14.20 -10.88 -13.27
N ALA A 345 -13.25 -11.27 -12.43
CA ALA A 345 -11.87 -11.55 -12.84
C ALA A 345 -11.73 -12.75 -13.78
N LYS A 346 -12.69 -13.69 -13.78
CA LYS A 346 -12.73 -14.88 -14.67
C LYS A 346 -13.23 -14.55 -16.08
N LYS A 347 -13.82 -13.39 -16.28
CA LYS A 347 -14.28 -12.88 -17.59
C LYS A 347 -13.18 -12.10 -18.29
#